data_490a483d1c631a204c5f72c4015d3fcd
#
_entry.id   490a483d1c631a204c5f72c4015d3fcd
#
_cell.length_a   1.000
_cell.length_b   1.000
_cell.length_c   1.000
_cell.angle_alpha   90.00
_cell.angle_beta   90.00
_cell.angle_gamma   90.00
#
_symmetry.space_group_name_H-M   'P 1'
#
loop_
_entity.id
_entity.type
_entity.pdbx_description
1 polymer ?
#
loop_
_entity_poly.entity_id
_entity_poly.type
_entity_poly.pdbx_seq_one_letter_code
_entity_poly.pdbx_strand_id
1 'polypeptide(L)'
;EEFHLNSQYISQLFKNEIGVNFLTYLTNIRMEHAKKLLLSTSLSIAEVSEQSGYGDYRVFTKVFKKSEGITPSQYRRDFLSQ
;
A
#
# COMPACT_ATOMS: atom_id res chain seq x y z
N GLU A 1 17.10 -5.25 11.99
CA GLU A 1 16.73 -5.32 12.21
C GLU A 1 16.40 -5.69 12.69
N GLU A 2 16.63 -5.68 13.11
CA GLU A 2 16.14 -5.98 13.74
C GLU A 2 15.23 -6.36 13.79
N PHE A 3 15.21 -6.50 13.51
CA PHE A 3 14.14 -6.73 13.40
C PHE A 3 13.77 -8.03 13.00
N HIS A 4 14.02 -9.01 13.67
CA HIS A 4 13.71 -10.38 13.38
C HIS A 4 12.46 -10.80 14.12
N LEU A 5 11.54 -9.91 14.25
CA LEU A 5 10.22 -10.24 14.76
C LEU A 5 9.46 -10.97 13.68
N ASN A 6 8.87 -12.10 13.98
CA ASN A 6 8.09 -12.80 12.97
C ASN A 6 6.70 -12.16 12.84
N SER A 7 6.06 -12.43 11.71
CA SER A 7 4.78 -11.81 11.39
C SER A 7 3.69 -12.11 12.41
N GLN A 8 3.71 -13.31 12.96
CA GLN A 8 2.69 -13.71 13.92
C GLN A 8 2.78 -12.89 15.20
N TYR A 9 3.99 -12.69 15.67
CA TYR A 9 4.20 -11.92 16.87
C TYR A 9 3.72 -10.48 16.68
N ILE A 10 4.10 -9.88 15.55
CA ILE A 10 3.72 -8.51 15.25
C ILE A 10 2.21 -8.39 15.07
N SER A 11 1.58 -9.36 14.41
CA SER A 11 0.14 -9.35 14.25
C SER A 11 -0.58 -9.38 15.59
N GLN A 12 -0.12 -10.23 16.50
CA GLN A 12 -0.72 -10.30 17.81
C GLN A 12 -0.55 -9.00 18.58
N LEU A 13 0.62 -8.40 18.47
CA LEU A 13 0.90 -7.17 19.15
C LEU A 13 -0.05 -6.07 18.67
N PHE A 14 -0.21 -5.92 17.37
CA PHE A 14 -1.12 -4.91 16.84
C PHE A 14 -2.56 -5.21 17.23
N LYS A 15 -2.95 -6.46 17.20
CA LYS A 15 -4.30 -6.84 17.56
C LYS A 15 -4.62 -6.50 19.00
N ASN A 16 -3.68 -6.78 19.88
CA ASN A 16 -3.88 -6.61 21.32
C ASN A 16 -3.68 -5.18 21.80
N GLU A 17 -2.74 -4.47 21.18
CA GLU A 17 -2.36 -3.15 21.65
C GLU A 17 -3.03 -2.02 20.89
N ILE A 18 -3.26 -2.21 19.60
CA ILE A 18 -3.75 -1.14 18.73
C ILE A 18 -5.16 -1.41 18.23
N GLY A 19 -5.56 -2.68 18.19
CA GLY A 19 -6.91 -3.05 17.76
C GLY A 19 -7.05 -3.30 16.27
N VAL A 20 -5.96 -3.27 15.51
CA VAL A 20 -5.97 -3.60 14.08
C VAL A 20 -4.96 -4.72 13.85
N ASN A 21 -5.23 -5.55 12.86
CA ASN A 21 -4.27 -6.61 12.58
C ASN A 21 -3.12 -6.07 11.72
N PHE A 22 -2.02 -6.82 11.74
CA PHE A 22 -0.80 -6.40 11.07
C PHE A 22 -0.98 -6.23 9.57
N LEU A 23 -1.74 -7.11 8.92
CA LEU A 23 -1.94 -7.04 7.48
C LEU A 23 -2.66 -5.76 7.07
N THR A 24 -3.66 -5.38 7.84
CA THR A 24 -4.38 -4.13 7.58
C THR A 24 -3.45 -2.93 7.74
N TYR A 25 -2.66 -2.93 8.79
CA TYR A 25 -1.71 -1.87 9.04
C TYR A 25 -0.69 -1.77 7.90
N LEU A 26 -0.15 -2.91 7.49
CA LEU A 26 0.83 -2.96 6.41
C LEU A 26 0.22 -2.46 5.09
N THR A 27 -1.00 -2.88 4.80
CA THR A 27 -1.69 -2.44 3.59
C THR A 27 -1.86 -0.91 3.59
N ASN A 28 -2.23 -0.35 4.73
CA ASN A 28 -2.39 1.10 4.82
C ASN A 28 -1.08 1.83 4.54
N ILE A 29 0.02 1.33 5.09
CA ILE A 29 1.33 1.92 4.84
C ILE A 29 1.69 1.83 3.36
N ARG A 30 1.45 0.68 2.75
CA ARG A 30 1.75 0.48 1.34
C ARG A 30 0.91 1.40 0.45
N MET A 31 -0.36 1.59 0.80
CA MET A 31 -1.23 2.45 0.02
C MET A 31 -0.80 3.92 0.14
N GLU A 32 -0.41 4.36 1.34
CA GLU A 32 0.09 5.72 1.51
C GLU A 32 1.35 5.96 0.69
N HIS A 33 2.25 4.99 0.70
CA HIS A 33 3.47 5.10 -0.10
C HIS A 33 3.15 5.14 -1.60
N ALA A 34 2.23 4.28 -2.04
CA ALA A 34 1.83 4.25 -3.44
C ALA A 34 1.20 5.56 -3.88
N LYS A 35 0.31 6.12 -3.05
CA LYS A 35 -0.32 7.39 -3.38
C LYS A 35 0.71 8.51 -3.52
N LYS A 36 1.70 8.50 -2.65
CA LYS A 36 2.78 9.47 -2.73
C LYS A 36 3.55 9.34 -4.03
N LEU A 37 3.91 8.12 -4.41
CA LEU A 37 4.63 7.87 -5.65
C LEU A 37 3.80 8.25 -6.87
N LEU A 38 2.51 7.96 -6.84
CA LEU A 38 1.63 8.29 -7.96
C LEU A 38 1.59 9.79 -8.26
N LEU A 39 1.68 10.60 -7.23
CA LEU A 39 1.56 12.04 -7.37
C LEU A 39 2.91 12.76 -7.47
N SER A 40 3.98 12.16 -6.95
CA SER A 40 5.27 12.84 -6.92
C SER A 40 6.27 12.32 -7.95
N THR A 41 5.90 11.28 -8.70
CA THR A 41 6.80 10.71 -9.72
C THR A 41 6.04 10.43 -10.99
N SER A 42 6.79 10.11 -12.07
CA SER A 42 6.20 9.65 -13.31
C SER A 42 6.41 8.15 -13.51
N LEU A 43 6.66 7.43 -12.43
CA LEU A 43 6.82 5.98 -12.50
C LEU A 43 5.56 5.34 -13.06
N SER A 44 5.75 4.24 -13.81
CA SER A 44 4.61 3.48 -14.31
C SER A 44 3.85 2.85 -13.14
N ILE A 45 2.62 2.44 -13.39
CA ILE A 45 1.83 1.78 -12.35
C ILE A 45 2.54 0.51 -11.89
N ALA A 46 3.15 -0.23 -12.81
CA ALA A 46 3.89 -1.44 -12.45
C ALA A 46 5.06 -1.11 -11.54
N GLU A 47 5.76 -0.01 -11.81
CA GLU A 47 6.89 0.41 -10.98
C GLU A 47 6.42 0.88 -9.60
N VAL A 48 5.32 1.60 -9.55
CA VAL A 48 4.74 2.02 -8.27
C VAL A 48 4.34 0.79 -7.46
N SER A 49 3.73 -0.19 -8.12
CA SER A 49 3.35 -1.45 -7.48
C SER A 49 4.56 -2.11 -6.83
N GLU A 50 5.64 -2.25 -7.60
CA GLU A 50 6.83 -2.90 -7.11
C GLU A 50 7.45 -2.16 -5.93
N GLN A 51 7.53 -0.85 -6.01
CA GLN A 51 8.11 -0.05 -4.94
C GLN A 51 7.22 0.02 -3.72
N SER A 52 5.95 -0.28 -3.88
CA SER A 52 5.00 -0.31 -2.76
C SER A 52 4.90 -1.70 -2.13
N GLY A 53 5.71 -2.65 -2.59
CA GLY A 53 5.77 -3.96 -1.97
C GLY A 53 4.92 -5.04 -2.63
N TYR A 54 4.42 -4.80 -3.84
CA TYR A 54 3.62 -5.78 -4.56
C TYR A 54 4.39 -6.28 -5.78
N GLY A 55 4.50 -7.59 -5.90
CA GLY A 55 5.22 -8.17 -7.04
C GLY A 55 4.40 -8.22 -8.31
N ASP A 56 3.08 -8.09 -8.21
CA ASP A 56 2.19 -8.16 -9.37
C ASP A 56 1.29 -6.94 -9.35
N TYR A 57 1.38 -6.11 -10.39
CA TYR A 57 0.61 -4.87 -10.43
C TYR A 57 -0.89 -5.12 -10.54
N ARG A 58 -1.30 -6.29 -10.97
CA ARG A 58 -2.73 -6.61 -11.02
C ARG A 58 -3.29 -6.79 -9.61
N VAL A 59 -2.51 -7.41 -8.74
CA VAL A 59 -2.87 -7.52 -7.33
C VAL A 59 -2.89 -6.15 -6.69
N PHE A 60 -1.85 -5.37 -6.95
CA PHE A 60 -1.75 -4.00 -6.45
C PHE A 60 -2.97 -3.18 -6.86
N THR A 61 -3.35 -3.23 -8.13
CA THR A 61 -4.48 -2.48 -8.65
C THR A 61 -5.76 -2.85 -7.91
N LYS A 62 -5.97 -4.15 -7.69
CA LYS A 62 -7.14 -4.62 -6.96
C LYS A 62 -7.17 -4.10 -5.54
N VAL A 63 -6.04 -4.21 -4.85
CA VAL A 63 -5.96 -3.76 -3.46
C VAL A 63 -6.15 -2.25 -3.38
N PHE A 64 -5.52 -1.52 -4.29
CA PHE A 64 -5.63 -0.07 -4.31
C PHE A 64 -7.08 0.36 -4.54
N LYS A 65 -7.73 -0.25 -5.53
CA LYS A 65 -9.12 0.10 -5.82
C LYS A 65 -10.03 -0.22 -4.64
N LYS A 66 -9.80 -1.34 -3.99
CA LYS A 66 -10.60 -1.71 -2.81
C LYS A 66 -10.38 -0.73 -1.67
N SER A 67 -9.15 -0.27 -1.49
CA SER A 67 -8.80 0.64 -0.40
C SER A 67 -9.22 2.07 -0.69
N GLU A 68 -9.02 2.54 -1.91
CA GLU A 68 -9.21 3.94 -2.24
C GLU A 68 -10.46 4.23 -3.07
N GLY A 69 -11.12 3.20 -3.57
CA GLY A 69 -12.34 3.36 -4.36
C GLY A 69 -12.14 3.58 -5.85
N ILE A 70 -10.94 3.88 -6.28
CA ILE A 70 -10.61 4.06 -7.69
C ILE A 70 -9.28 3.40 -7.98
N THR A 71 -8.97 3.21 -9.27
CA THR A 71 -7.70 2.56 -9.66
C THR A 71 -6.54 3.53 -9.47
N PRO A 72 -5.31 3.00 -9.40
CA PRO A 72 -4.14 3.86 -9.31
C PRO A 72 -4.02 4.85 -10.48
N SER A 73 -4.37 4.41 -11.68
CA SER A 73 -4.33 5.29 -12.85
C SER A 73 -5.33 6.43 -12.74
N GLN A 74 -6.52 6.09 -12.26
CA GLN A 74 -7.56 7.12 -12.04
C GLN A 74 -7.14 8.08 -10.94
N TYR A 75 -6.55 7.56 -9.89
CA TYR A 75 -6.08 8.39 -8.79
C TYR A 75 -5.04 9.39 -9.29
N ARG A 76 -4.07 8.93 -10.05
CA ARG A 76 -3.03 9.81 -10.61
C ARG A 76 -3.65 10.88 -11.49
N ARG A 77 -4.52 10.46 -12.40
CA ARG A 77 -5.15 11.39 -13.33
C ARG A 77 -5.98 12.44 -12.61
N ASP A 78 -6.81 12.00 -11.67
CA ASP A 78 -7.76 12.88 -11.03
C ASP A 78 -7.10 13.86 -10.06
N PHE A 79 -6.10 13.40 -9.33
CA PHE A 79 -5.48 14.22 -8.29
C PHE A 79 -4.28 15.01 -8.80
N LEU A 80 -3.62 14.53 -9.85
CA LEU A 80 -2.51 15.24 -10.43
C LEU A 80 -2.98 16.43 -11.28
N SER A 81 -4.18 16.33 -11.81
CA SER A 81 -4.76 17.37 -12.67
C SER A 81 -5.25 18.60 -11.90
N GLN A 82 -5.25 18.49 -10.59
CA GLN A 82 -5.67 19.62 -9.76
C GLN A 82 -4.51 20.60 -9.47
#